data_38bcf856ad0c71ac3c19b26cc8e7a7cb
#
_entry.id   38bcf856ad0c71ac3c19b26cc8e7a7cb
#
_cell.length_a   1.000
_cell.length_b   1.000
_cell.length_c   1.000
_cell.angle_alpha   90.00
_cell.angle_beta   90.00
_cell.angle_gamma   90.00
#
_symmetry.space_group_name_H-M   'P 1'
#
loop_
_entity.id
_entity.type
_entity.pdbx_description
1 polymer ?
#
loop_
_entity_poly.entity_id
_entity_poly.type
_entity_poly.pdbx_seq_one_letter_code
_entity_poly.pdbx_strand_id
1 'polypeptide(L)'
;MRVFLQEWKKIWRPGILVALLVLDLAYFYLFSNFYIEYFCNGPTAQAEFDLASEWVESYGPTMEPEERQALDQQLEEEKATFAQEIADYGPAAALGITTYDAFASYQQAYYTAVQEQDGEADMETEQFLHKMMDNTNYYRITELENYLSAYDGKADTPWSQQEGFLSYTGEEQTQIQRLEDGGR
;
A
#
# COMPACT_ATOMS: atom_id res chain seq x y z
N MET A 1 -7.06 32.21 40.80
CA MET A 1 -8.14 31.76 39.89
C MET A 1 -8.66 32.82 38.92
N ARG A 2 -8.91 34.07 39.34
CA ARG A 2 -9.44 35.13 38.45
C ARG A 2 -8.48 35.50 37.30
N VAL A 3 -7.17 35.51 37.52
CA VAL A 3 -6.16 35.83 36.49
C VAL A 3 -6.13 34.76 35.42
N PHE A 4 -6.17 33.47 35.79
CA PHE A 4 -6.18 32.34 34.86
C PHE A 4 -7.43 32.38 33.94
N LEU A 5 -8.60 32.69 34.49
CA LEU A 5 -9.85 32.81 33.70
C LEU A 5 -9.83 34.01 32.73
N GLN A 6 -9.12 35.09 33.08
CA GLN A 6 -8.97 36.25 32.20
C GLN A 6 -7.99 35.95 31.06
N GLU A 7 -6.88 35.26 31.34
CA GLU A 7 -5.93 34.81 30.29
C GLU A 7 -6.56 33.76 29.37
N TRP A 8 -7.32 32.82 29.95
CA TRP A 8 -8.09 31.84 29.19
C TRP A 8 -9.05 32.50 28.18
N LYS A 9 -9.81 33.52 28.60
CA LYS A 9 -10.72 34.29 27.72
C LYS A 9 -10.01 35.06 26.61
N LYS A 10 -8.73 35.42 26.77
CA LYS A 10 -7.96 36.06 25.71
C LYS A 10 -7.60 35.07 24.61
N ILE A 11 -7.28 33.83 24.95
CA ILE A 11 -6.97 32.76 24.01
C ILE A 11 -8.20 32.36 23.16
N TRP A 12 -9.39 32.36 23.80
CA TRP A 12 -10.65 32.00 23.14
C TRP A 12 -11.32 33.16 22.40
N ARG A 13 -10.55 34.17 22.00
CA ARG A 13 -11.10 35.20 21.12
C ARG A 13 -11.34 34.63 19.72
N PRO A 14 -12.53 34.88 19.11
CA PRO A 14 -12.86 34.35 17.79
C PRO A 14 -11.77 34.62 16.73
N GLY A 15 -11.14 35.79 16.76
CA GLY A 15 -10.06 36.15 15.85
C GLY A 15 -8.78 35.29 16.03
N ILE A 16 -8.42 34.91 17.26
CA ILE A 16 -7.28 34.02 17.53
C ILE A 16 -7.59 32.60 17.06
N LEU A 17 -8.81 32.11 17.30
CA LEU A 17 -9.25 30.79 16.84
C LEU A 17 -9.24 30.69 15.31
N VAL A 18 -9.72 31.73 14.62
CA VAL A 18 -9.67 31.80 13.16
C VAL A 18 -8.24 31.84 12.66
N ALA A 19 -7.36 32.61 13.29
CA ALA A 19 -5.94 32.67 12.92
C ALA A 19 -5.23 31.33 13.12
N LEU A 20 -5.51 30.62 14.22
CA LEU A 20 -4.98 29.27 14.46
C LEU A 20 -5.50 28.28 13.44
N LEU A 21 -6.80 28.31 13.12
CA LEU A 21 -7.38 27.45 12.09
C LEU A 21 -6.77 27.68 10.72
N VAL A 22 -6.54 28.93 10.32
CA VAL A 22 -5.90 29.27 9.06
C VAL A 22 -4.45 28.76 9.03
N LEU A 23 -3.74 28.92 10.15
CA LEU A 23 -2.36 28.45 10.29
C LEU A 23 -2.27 26.93 10.25
N ASP A 24 -3.20 26.23 10.88
CA ASP A 24 -3.30 24.77 10.88
C ASP A 24 -3.63 24.25 9.48
N LEU A 25 -4.57 24.87 8.76
CA LEU A 25 -4.89 24.55 7.38
C LEU A 25 -3.72 24.82 6.44
N ALA A 26 -2.99 25.91 6.63
CA ALA A 26 -1.79 26.22 5.85
C ALA A 26 -0.68 25.19 6.11
N TYR A 27 -0.47 24.82 7.38
CA TYR A 27 0.48 23.78 7.76
C TYR A 27 0.09 22.43 7.17
N PHE A 28 -1.18 22.04 7.31
CA PHE A 28 -1.69 20.81 6.71
C PHE A 28 -1.48 20.80 5.20
N TYR A 29 -1.85 21.89 4.51
CA TYR A 29 -1.69 21.98 3.06
C TYR A 29 -0.23 21.90 2.63
N LEU A 30 0.68 22.61 3.31
CA LEU A 30 2.10 22.66 2.95
C LEU A 30 2.85 21.34 3.27
N PHE A 31 2.52 20.69 4.37
CA PHE A 31 3.26 19.51 4.82
C PHE A 31 2.54 18.20 4.52
N SER A 32 1.25 18.09 4.79
CA SER A 32 0.53 16.84 4.56
C SER A 32 0.25 16.61 3.07
N ASN A 33 -0.07 17.68 2.31
CA ASN A 33 -0.26 17.56 0.88
C ASN A 33 1.05 17.18 0.16
N PHE A 34 2.16 17.74 0.61
CA PHE A 34 3.48 17.34 0.12
C PHE A 34 3.75 15.84 0.35
N TYR A 35 3.45 15.33 1.55
CA TYR A 35 3.59 13.90 1.87
C TYR A 35 2.66 13.03 1.02
N ILE A 36 1.41 13.43 0.83
CA ILE A 36 0.44 12.69 0.02
C ILE A 36 0.86 12.68 -1.47
N GLU A 37 1.41 13.78 -1.96
CA GLU A 37 1.75 13.94 -3.38
C GLU A 37 3.10 13.31 -3.76
N TYR A 38 4.07 13.31 -2.83
CA TYR A 38 5.45 12.90 -3.13
C TYR A 38 5.90 11.61 -2.46
N PHE A 39 5.14 11.09 -1.51
CA PHE A 39 5.46 9.81 -0.87
C PHE A 39 4.31 8.83 -1.08
N CYS A 40 4.63 7.72 -1.75
CA CYS A 40 3.69 6.62 -1.87
C CYS A 40 3.40 6.04 -0.49
N ASN A 41 2.12 6.01 -0.13
CA ASN A 41 1.68 5.42 1.14
C ASN A 41 1.33 3.93 0.98
N GLY A 42 1.49 3.39 -0.23
CA GLY A 42 1.03 2.03 -0.54
C GLY A 42 -0.51 1.93 -0.59
N PRO A 43 -1.04 0.74 -0.75
CA PRO A 43 -2.45 0.49 -0.54
C PRO A 43 -2.78 0.83 0.92
N THR A 44 -3.98 1.30 1.17
CA THR A 44 -4.43 1.48 2.56
C THR A 44 -4.48 0.11 3.24
N ALA A 45 -4.20 0.03 4.54
CA ALA A 45 -4.32 -1.21 5.30
C ALA A 45 -5.71 -1.85 5.12
N GLN A 46 -6.75 -1.05 4.89
CA GLN A 46 -8.08 -1.53 4.58
C GLN A 46 -8.14 -2.24 3.22
N ALA A 47 -7.46 -1.73 2.20
CA ALA A 47 -7.44 -2.36 0.88
C ALA A 47 -6.68 -3.70 0.88
N GLU A 48 -5.59 -3.79 1.63
CA GLU A 48 -4.86 -5.04 1.87
C GLU A 48 -5.73 -6.07 2.58
N PHE A 49 -6.43 -5.65 3.62
CA PHE A 49 -7.35 -6.50 4.36
C PHE A 49 -8.53 -6.98 3.50
N ASP A 50 -9.12 -6.09 2.69
CA ASP A 50 -10.23 -6.42 1.79
C ASP A 50 -9.80 -7.46 0.75
N LEU A 51 -8.59 -7.34 0.17
CA LEU A 51 -8.03 -8.33 -0.76
C LEU A 51 -7.80 -9.69 -0.07
N ALA A 52 -7.16 -9.70 1.10
CA ALA A 52 -6.93 -10.94 1.85
C ALA A 52 -8.26 -11.61 2.25
N SER A 53 -9.26 -10.81 2.65
CA SER A 53 -10.60 -11.32 2.98
C SER A 53 -11.30 -11.93 1.76
N GLU A 54 -11.21 -11.28 0.58
CA GLU A 54 -11.75 -11.79 -0.69
C GLU A 54 -11.12 -13.15 -1.05
N TRP A 55 -9.82 -13.30 -0.87
CA TRP A 55 -9.12 -14.55 -1.18
C TRP A 55 -9.46 -15.67 -0.18
N VAL A 56 -9.47 -15.37 1.12
CA VAL A 56 -9.86 -16.36 2.15
C VAL A 56 -11.33 -16.77 1.96
N GLU A 57 -12.23 -15.84 1.60
CA GLU A 57 -13.63 -16.16 1.30
C GLU A 57 -13.77 -17.02 0.03
N SER A 58 -12.96 -16.75 -1.00
CA SER A 58 -13.04 -17.42 -2.30
C SER A 58 -12.36 -18.78 -2.29
N TYR A 59 -11.23 -18.91 -1.64
CA TYR A 59 -10.36 -20.09 -1.67
C TYR A 59 -10.29 -20.84 -0.34
N GLY A 60 -10.82 -20.26 0.73
CA GLY A 60 -10.81 -20.87 2.06
C GLY A 60 -9.50 -20.65 2.82
N PRO A 61 -9.35 -21.34 3.97
CA PRO A 61 -8.23 -21.10 4.88
C PRO A 61 -6.89 -21.71 4.43
N THR A 62 -6.93 -22.66 3.49
CA THR A 62 -5.76 -23.40 3.00
C THR A 62 -5.69 -23.31 1.48
N MET A 63 -4.52 -23.58 0.90
CA MET A 63 -4.26 -23.45 -0.54
C MET A 63 -4.29 -24.83 -1.21
N GLU A 64 -5.32 -25.13 -1.99
CA GLU A 64 -5.37 -26.33 -2.82
C GLU A 64 -4.55 -26.15 -4.12
N PRO A 65 -4.02 -27.23 -4.73
CA PRO A 65 -3.22 -27.11 -5.94
C PRO A 65 -3.93 -26.44 -7.11
N GLU A 66 -5.22 -26.66 -7.27
CA GLU A 66 -6.08 -26.07 -8.30
C GLU A 66 -6.28 -24.58 -8.06
N GLU A 67 -6.45 -24.16 -6.80
CA GLU A 67 -6.56 -22.78 -6.36
C GLU A 67 -5.25 -22.04 -6.59
N ARG A 68 -4.13 -22.67 -6.23
CA ARG A 68 -2.79 -22.12 -6.50
C ARG A 68 -2.60 -21.86 -8.01
N GLN A 69 -2.99 -22.81 -8.85
CA GLN A 69 -2.87 -22.64 -10.30
C GLN A 69 -3.77 -21.50 -10.81
N ALA A 70 -4.98 -21.35 -10.28
CA ALA A 70 -5.88 -20.24 -10.64
C ALA A 70 -5.30 -18.88 -10.24
N LEU A 71 -4.70 -18.78 -9.05
CA LEU A 71 -4.07 -17.56 -8.56
C LEU A 71 -2.79 -17.23 -9.32
N ASP A 72 -1.98 -18.23 -9.67
CA ASP A 72 -0.80 -18.04 -10.54
C ASP A 72 -1.23 -17.51 -11.92
N GLN A 73 -2.33 -18.01 -12.47
CA GLN A 73 -2.87 -17.48 -13.73
C GLN A 73 -3.38 -16.03 -13.55
N GLN A 74 -4.08 -15.74 -12.47
CA GLN A 74 -4.52 -14.38 -12.17
C GLN A 74 -3.32 -13.43 -12.04
N LEU A 75 -2.24 -13.85 -11.41
CA LEU A 75 -1.01 -13.05 -11.30
C LEU A 75 -0.46 -12.67 -12.68
N GLU A 76 -0.40 -13.63 -13.61
CA GLU A 76 0.05 -13.37 -14.98
C GLU A 76 -0.90 -12.43 -15.74
N GLU A 77 -2.22 -12.53 -15.53
CA GLU A 77 -3.21 -11.62 -16.11
C GLU A 77 -3.05 -10.19 -15.56
N GLU A 78 -2.82 -10.03 -14.25
CA GLU A 78 -2.56 -8.73 -13.63
C GLU A 78 -1.24 -8.12 -14.14
N LYS A 79 -0.16 -8.93 -14.30
CA LYS A 79 1.10 -8.47 -14.89
C LYS A 79 0.95 -8.03 -16.36
N ALA A 80 0.11 -8.72 -17.11
CA ALA A 80 -0.22 -8.33 -18.48
C ALA A 80 -1.03 -7.01 -18.51
N THR A 81 -1.93 -6.80 -17.56
CA THR A 81 -2.68 -5.54 -17.40
C THR A 81 -1.73 -4.39 -17.08
N PHE A 82 -0.81 -4.57 -16.14
CA PHE A 82 0.23 -3.59 -15.84
C PHE A 82 1.01 -3.18 -17.10
N ALA A 83 1.43 -4.15 -17.90
CA ALA A 83 2.16 -3.89 -19.15
C ALA A 83 1.33 -3.05 -20.15
N GLN A 84 0.00 -3.26 -20.20
CA GLN A 84 -0.90 -2.46 -21.04
C GLN A 84 -1.06 -1.04 -20.50
N GLU A 85 -1.21 -0.87 -19.18
CA GLU A 85 -1.38 0.43 -18.52
C GLU A 85 -0.17 1.34 -18.74
N ILE A 86 1.05 0.77 -18.77
CA ILE A 86 2.27 1.53 -18.98
C ILE A 86 2.70 1.68 -20.45
N ALA A 87 2.03 0.99 -21.39
CA ALA A 87 2.46 0.96 -22.80
C ALA A 87 2.57 2.35 -23.42
N ASP A 88 1.64 3.26 -23.08
CA ASP A 88 1.61 4.64 -23.59
C ASP A 88 2.33 5.64 -22.67
N TYR A 89 2.95 5.18 -21.57
CA TYR A 89 3.66 6.06 -20.65
C TYR A 89 5.11 6.31 -21.10
N GLY A 90 5.31 7.46 -21.75
CA GLY A 90 6.60 7.83 -22.37
C GLY A 90 7.83 7.70 -21.46
N PRO A 91 7.80 8.10 -20.16
CA PRO A 91 8.93 7.91 -19.25
C PRO A 91 9.31 6.45 -19.03
N ALA A 92 8.36 5.53 -18.91
CA ALA A 92 8.62 4.10 -18.78
C ALA A 92 9.27 3.53 -20.05
N ALA A 93 8.73 3.91 -21.21
CA ALA A 93 9.28 3.50 -22.50
C ALA A 93 10.72 4.01 -22.70
N ALA A 94 11.04 5.22 -22.28
CA ALA A 94 12.39 5.80 -22.35
C ALA A 94 13.41 5.02 -21.50
N LEU A 95 12.97 4.42 -20.39
CA LEU A 95 13.78 3.57 -19.51
C LEU A 95 13.76 2.08 -19.93
N GLY A 96 13.05 1.73 -20.99
CA GLY A 96 12.89 0.34 -21.45
C GLY A 96 12.00 -0.51 -20.52
N ILE A 97 11.20 0.11 -19.66
CA ILE A 97 10.28 -0.56 -18.74
C ILE A 97 8.98 -0.84 -19.51
N THR A 98 8.76 -2.10 -19.84
CA THR A 98 7.60 -2.56 -20.64
C THR A 98 6.79 -3.66 -19.94
N THR A 99 7.25 -4.14 -18.78
CA THR A 99 6.61 -5.20 -18.01
C THR A 99 6.70 -4.88 -16.53
N TYR A 100 5.86 -5.54 -15.72
CA TYR A 100 5.95 -5.47 -14.26
C TYR A 100 7.32 -5.90 -13.73
N ASP A 101 7.85 -7.01 -14.20
CA ASP A 101 9.15 -7.53 -13.73
C ASP A 101 10.32 -6.57 -14.06
N ALA A 102 10.25 -5.88 -15.20
CA ALA A 102 11.23 -4.85 -15.54
C ALA A 102 11.11 -3.64 -14.61
N PHE A 103 9.87 -3.24 -14.26
CA PHE A 103 9.63 -2.18 -13.31
C PHE A 103 10.11 -2.53 -11.89
N ALA A 104 9.75 -3.70 -11.39
CA ALA A 104 10.17 -4.20 -10.07
C ALA A 104 11.71 -4.28 -9.96
N SER A 105 12.36 -4.77 -11.02
CA SER A 105 13.83 -4.81 -11.08
C SER A 105 14.47 -3.42 -11.06
N TYR A 106 13.90 -2.46 -11.80
CA TYR A 106 14.36 -1.07 -11.81
C TYR A 106 14.18 -0.41 -10.43
N GLN A 107 13.00 -0.58 -9.82
CA GLN A 107 12.70 -0.09 -8.49
C GLN A 107 13.67 -0.65 -7.44
N GLN A 108 13.88 -1.96 -7.43
CA GLN A 108 14.79 -2.61 -6.51
C GLN A 108 16.24 -2.11 -6.68
N ALA A 109 16.70 -2.00 -7.93
CA ALA A 109 18.05 -1.49 -8.23
C ALA A 109 18.22 -0.05 -7.72
N TYR A 110 17.21 0.80 -7.92
CA TYR A 110 17.22 2.18 -7.43
C TYR A 110 17.33 2.24 -5.91
N TYR A 111 16.45 1.56 -5.18
CA TYR A 111 16.47 1.61 -3.71
C TYR A 111 17.73 0.96 -3.12
N THR A 112 18.26 -0.09 -3.76
CA THR A 112 19.55 -0.68 -3.36
C THR A 112 20.68 0.35 -3.52
N ALA A 113 20.72 1.07 -4.63
CA ALA A 113 21.74 2.08 -4.88
C ALA A 113 21.65 3.26 -3.88
N VAL A 114 20.43 3.68 -3.54
CA VAL A 114 20.21 4.71 -2.51
C VAL A 114 20.70 4.26 -1.14
N GLN A 115 20.44 3.01 -0.76
CA GLN A 115 20.86 2.46 0.54
C GLN A 115 22.38 2.26 0.65
N GLU A 116 23.02 1.76 -0.42
CA GLU A 116 24.45 1.42 -0.40
C GLU A 116 25.36 2.65 -0.46
N GLN A 117 24.89 3.78 -1.00
CA GLN A 117 25.75 4.94 -1.29
C GLN A 117 25.59 6.09 -0.28
N ASP A 118 24.85 5.92 0.83
CA ASP A 118 24.37 7.04 1.67
C ASP A 118 23.76 8.15 0.77
N GLY A 119 23.20 7.73 -0.39
CA GLY A 119 22.81 8.57 -1.49
C GLY A 119 21.56 9.37 -1.17
N GLU A 120 21.57 10.62 -1.58
CA GLU A 120 20.34 11.38 -1.69
C GLU A 120 19.47 10.72 -2.75
N ALA A 121 18.21 10.43 -2.39
CA ALA A 121 17.21 9.94 -3.34
C ALA A 121 17.02 10.98 -4.46
N ASP A 122 17.09 10.55 -5.70
CA ASP A 122 16.77 11.40 -6.83
C ASP A 122 15.26 11.62 -6.91
N MET A 123 14.84 12.87 -6.65
CA MET A 123 13.42 13.23 -6.56
C MET A 123 12.66 12.96 -7.86
N GLU A 124 13.28 13.06 -9.02
CA GLU A 124 12.62 12.79 -10.30
C GLU A 124 12.33 11.29 -10.46
N THR A 125 13.28 10.45 -10.09
CA THR A 125 13.12 8.99 -10.09
C THR A 125 12.10 8.56 -9.04
N GLU A 126 12.12 9.14 -7.83
CA GLU A 126 11.11 8.87 -6.81
C GLU A 126 9.70 9.17 -7.31
N GLN A 127 9.48 10.36 -7.88
CA GLN A 127 8.19 10.75 -8.45
C GLN A 127 7.74 9.81 -9.58
N PHE A 128 8.69 9.36 -10.42
CA PHE A 128 8.39 8.40 -11.47
C PHE A 128 7.92 7.07 -10.88
N LEU A 129 8.65 6.52 -9.90
CA LEU A 129 8.29 5.25 -9.24
C LEU A 129 6.91 5.35 -8.58
N HIS A 130 6.66 6.43 -7.82
CA HIS A 130 5.38 6.67 -7.18
C HIS A 130 4.22 6.73 -8.17
N LYS A 131 4.38 7.50 -9.25
CA LYS A 131 3.36 7.59 -10.29
C LYS A 131 3.05 6.24 -10.95
N MET A 132 4.07 5.42 -11.15
CA MET A 132 3.87 4.08 -11.68
C MET A 132 3.06 3.22 -10.72
N MET A 133 3.43 3.20 -9.44
CA MET A 133 2.74 2.41 -8.42
C MET A 133 1.29 2.86 -8.19
N ASP A 134 1.05 4.19 -8.16
CA ASP A 134 -0.27 4.75 -7.83
C ASP A 134 -1.27 4.73 -9.02
N ASN A 135 -0.76 4.72 -10.26
CA ASN A 135 -1.63 4.79 -11.45
C ASN A 135 -1.76 3.46 -12.20
N THR A 136 -1.24 2.38 -11.65
CA THR A 136 -1.35 1.03 -12.20
C THR A 136 -1.89 0.06 -11.15
N ASN A 137 -2.10 -1.19 -11.57
CA ASN A 137 -2.47 -2.28 -10.66
C ASN A 137 -1.28 -2.86 -9.87
N TYR A 138 -0.17 -2.09 -9.73
CA TYR A 138 1.06 -2.51 -9.05
C TYR A 138 0.82 -3.14 -7.68
N TYR A 139 0.05 -2.47 -6.81
CA TYR A 139 -0.20 -2.97 -5.46
C TYR A 139 -0.99 -4.28 -5.45
N ARG A 140 -1.94 -4.44 -6.38
CA ARG A 140 -2.68 -5.68 -6.50
C ARG A 140 -1.78 -6.86 -6.88
N ILE A 141 -0.81 -6.64 -7.77
CA ILE A 141 0.20 -7.64 -8.12
C ILE A 141 1.06 -7.97 -6.90
N THR A 142 1.58 -6.96 -6.21
CA THR A 142 2.43 -7.13 -5.02
C THR A 142 1.70 -7.91 -3.92
N GLU A 143 0.44 -7.58 -3.65
CA GLU A 143 -0.35 -8.29 -2.65
C GLU A 143 -0.64 -9.73 -3.05
N LEU A 144 -0.90 -9.99 -4.34
CA LEU A 144 -1.08 -11.36 -4.83
C LEU A 144 0.21 -12.18 -4.74
N GLU A 145 1.36 -11.58 -5.08
CA GLU A 145 2.67 -12.22 -4.89
C GLU A 145 2.94 -12.53 -3.41
N ASN A 146 2.63 -11.61 -2.51
CA ASN A 146 2.75 -11.81 -1.05
C ASN A 146 1.85 -12.95 -0.56
N TYR A 147 0.59 -12.96 -1.00
CA TYR A 147 -0.37 -14.01 -0.64
C TYR A 147 0.09 -15.38 -1.12
N LEU A 148 0.48 -15.50 -2.38
CA LEU A 148 1.02 -16.74 -2.93
C LEU A 148 2.29 -17.20 -2.22
N SER A 149 3.21 -16.27 -1.93
CA SER A 149 4.47 -16.54 -1.21
C SER A 149 4.22 -17.02 0.21
N ALA A 150 3.19 -16.52 0.90
CA ALA A 150 2.85 -16.96 2.26
C ALA A 150 2.52 -18.45 2.33
N TYR A 151 1.96 -19.01 1.25
CA TYR A 151 1.63 -20.43 1.15
C TYR A 151 2.77 -21.30 0.59
N ASP A 152 3.89 -20.72 0.19
CA ASP A 152 5.02 -21.51 -0.32
C ASP A 152 5.56 -22.47 0.75
N GLY A 153 5.40 -23.77 0.50
CA GLY A 153 5.74 -24.84 1.45
C GLY A 153 4.83 -24.94 2.67
N LYS A 154 3.71 -24.21 2.71
CA LYS A 154 2.76 -24.14 3.84
C LYS A 154 1.29 -24.22 3.37
N ALA A 155 1.02 -24.89 2.27
CA ALA A 155 -0.31 -24.95 1.66
C ALA A 155 -1.43 -25.40 2.61
N ASP A 156 -1.12 -26.28 3.56
CA ASP A 156 -2.07 -26.78 4.57
C ASP A 156 -2.20 -25.87 5.82
N THR A 157 -1.49 -24.72 5.85
CA THR A 157 -1.51 -23.81 6.99
C THR A 157 -2.54 -22.70 6.77
N PRO A 158 -3.57 -22.57 7.62
CA PRO A 158 -4.57 -21.52 7.49
C PRO A 158 -3.96 -20.11 7.46
N TRP A 159 -4.61 -19.18 6.76
CA TRP A 159 -4.15 -17.78 6.67
C TRP A 159 -3.97 -17.14 8.05
N SER A 160 -4.86 -17.41 8.99
CA SER A 160 -4.77 -16.95 10.39
C SER A 160 -3.51 -17.42 11.15
N GLN A 161 -2.77 -18.37 10.60
CA GLN A 161 -1.50 -18.86 11.15
C GLN A 161 -0.28 -18.41 10.33
N GLN A 162 -0.47 -17.66 9.26
CA GLN A 162 0.62 -17.07 8.47
C GLN A 162 1.20 -15.82 9.14
N GLU A 163 2.44 -15.50 8.86
CA GLU A 163 3.10 -14.32 9.45
C GLU A 163 2.42 -13.00 9.09
N GLY A 164 1.89 -12.88 7.86
CA GLY A 164 1.16 -11.70 7.39
C GLY A 164 -0.10 -11.39 8.20
N PHE A 165 -0.75 -12.39 8.79
CA PHE A 165 -1.93 -12.22 9.61
C PHE A 165 -1.69 -11.34 10.86
N LEU A 166 -0.49 -11.35 11.41
CA LEU A 166 -0.15 -10.57 12.61
C LEU A 166 -0.12 -9.04 12.35
N SER A 167 -0.09 -8.62 11.09
CA SER A 167 -0.15 -7.19 10.71
C SER A 167 -1.55 -6.59 10.85
N TYR A 168 -2.59 -7.41 10.89
CA TYR A 168 -3.97 -6.96 10.99
C TYR A 168 -4.37 -6.57 12.42
N THR A 169 -5.34 -5.68 12.55
CA THR A 169 -5.94 -5.32 13.85
C THR A 169 -6.73 -6.48 14.44
N GLY A 170 -7.03 -6.42 15.74
CA GLY A 170 -7.78 -7.49 16.41
C GLY A 170 -9.20 -7.70 15.86
N GLU A 171 -9.84 -6.67 15.29
CA GLU A 171 -11.15 -6.80 14.63
C GLU A 171 -11.03 -7.50 13.28
N GLU A 172 -10.05 -7.10 12.47
CA GLU A 172 -9.74 -7.72 11.19
C GLU A 172 -9.33 -9.18 11.35
N GLN A 173 -8.47 -9.50 12.32
CA GLN A 173 -8.10 -10.87 12.67
C GLN A 173 -9.32 -11.72 13.02
N THR A 174 -10.26 -11.16 13.81
CA THR A 174 -11.50 -11.85 14.16
C THR A 174 -12.39 -12.09 12.94
N GLN A 175 -12.41 -11.18 11.99
CA GLN A 175 -13.19 -11.33 10.75
C GLN A 175 -12.60 -12.42 9.86
N ILE A 176 -11.30 -12.44 9.62
CA ILE A 176 -10.62 -13.49 8.85
C ILE A 176 -10.87 -14.87 9.50
N GLN A 177 -10.72 -15.00 10.82
CA GLN A 177 -11.02 -16.26 11.52
C GLN A 177 -12.47 -16.71 11.34
N ARG A 178 -13.44 -15.81 11.31
CA ARG A 178 -14.83 -16.15 11.01
C ARG A 178 -15.04 -16.61 9.58
N LEU A 179 -14.34 -16.03 8.62
CA LEU A 179 -14.37 -16.47 7.23
C LEU A 179 -13.80 -17.88 7.09
N GLU A 180 -12.67 -18.17 7.77
CA GLU A 180 -12.09 -19.51 7.81
C GLU A 180 -13.03 -20.55 8.45
N ASP A 181 -13.68 -20.20 9.56
CA ASP A 181 -14.62 -21.08 10.28
C ASP A 181 -15.95 -21.30 9.52
N GLY A 182 -16.37 -20.32 8.73
CA GLY A 182 -17.62 -20.35 7.95
C GLY A 182 -17.46 -20.87 6.52
N GLY A 183 -16.23 -20.97 6.03
CA GLY A 183 -15.90 -21.40 4.68
C GLY A 183 -15.82 -22.93 4.56
N ARG A 184 -16.74 -23.47 3.74
CA ARG A 184 -17.03 -24.84 3.21
C ARG A 184 -18.13 -25.57 3.90
#